data_b4d0f32bb33acf964239207afb2ed2f9
#
_entry.id   b4d0f32bb33acf964239207afb2ed2f9
#
_cell.length_a   1.000
_cell.length_b   1.000
_cell.length_c   1.000
_cell.angle_alpha   90.00
_cell.angle_beta   90.00
_cell.angle_gamma   90.00
#
_symmetry.space_group_name_H-M   'P 1'
#
loop_
_entity.id
_entity.type
_entity.pdbx_description
1 polymer ?
#
loop_
_entity_poly.entity_id
_entity_poly.type
_entity_poly.pdbx_seq_one_letter_code
_entity_poly.pdbx_strand_id
1 'polypeptide(L)'
;MAWISAVFFCLGAADTLLGDWLGLGSAFRQGFAAVVDLLLLMTGFMALAPWLGTHLAPVITPVFSAVGCDPSLFASLFLSCDAGGAVLAAQIAQEPSAGLYNGLIVAAFLGATINGTIPLALGQLTGTKRAAAIRGLFLGFLVLPVGCLLTGALCGIPLSVLLHNTWPVLAVAALLLLLFKSGSSAIGPIFNGISLAVRGLTLFGFCISVLQETTGIVLLEGLTPLVEIYPVICSIGAFLAGILPFFAFVQRLLTAPLAKLAARLQLEPASITGLVVTSANCIPTLLSLDTLEERGITLNTAYAVVAAYSVGDFLAFTLQFSPAHALPMMAGRLLSGLLAVVLCLKTTPKTT
;
A
#
# COMPACT_ATOMS: atom_id res chain seq x y z
N MET A 1 12.64 -0.65 -15.03
CA MET A 1 12.83 -0.86 -13.58
C MET A 1 13.64 -2.11 -13.27
N ALA A 2 13.37 -3.28 -13.87
CA ALA A 2 14.13 -4.51 -13.62
C ALA A 2 15.65 -4.37 -13.77
N TRP A 3 16.13 -3.75 -14.85
CA TRP A 3 17.57 -3.48 -15.05
C TRP A 3 18.17 -2.56 -13.98
N ILE A 4 17.42 -1.53 -13.56
CA ILE A 4 17.87 -0.63 -12.49
C ILE A 4 18.02 -1.40 -11.19
N SER A 5 17.00 -2.20 -10.84
CA SER A 5 17.06 -3.06 -9.65
C SER A 5 18.24 -4.04 -9.72
N ALA A 6 18.46 -4.72 -10.87
CA ALA A 6 19.55 -5.66 -11.01
C ALA A 6 20.93 -5.02 -10.85
N VAL A 7 21.16 -3.84 -11.44
CA VAL A 7 22.42 -3.10 -11.30
C VAL A 7 22.64 -2.70 -9.84
N PHE A 8 21.64 -2.11 -9.19
CA PHE A 8 21.76 -1.67 -7.81
C PHE A 8 21.77 -2.84 -6.80
N PHE A 9 21.20 -3.99 -7.15
CA PHE A 9 21.39 -5.22 -6.41
C PHE A 9 22.86 -5.62 -6.34
N CYS A 10 23.55 -5.66 -7.51
CA CYS A 10 24.97 -5.96 -7.57
C CYS A 10 25.84 -4.92 -6.84
N LEU A 11 25.52 -3.63 -6.98
CA LEU A 11 26.21 -2.55 -6.29
C LEU A 11 26.01 -2.63 -4.76
N GLY A 12 24.79 -2.89 -4.28
CA GLY A 12 24.49 -3.06 -2.86
C GLY A 12 25.16 -4.30 -2.27
N ALA A 13 25.18 -5.41 -3.01
CA ALA A 13 25.91 -6.61 -2.61
C ALA A 13 27.41 -6.36 -2.50
N ALA A 14 28.02 -5.69 -3.50
CA ALA A 14 29.42 -5.32 -3.47
C ALA A 14 29.75 -4.36 -2.32
N ASP A 15 28.93 -3.34 -2.09
CA ASP A 15 29.11 -2.39 -1.00
C ASP A 15 28.99 -3.08 0.38
N THR A 16 28.13 -4.08 0.51
CA THR A 16 28.03 -4.91 1.72
C THR A 16 29.36 -5.62 2.03
N LEU A 17 30.05 -6.13 1.01
CA LEU A 17 31.37 -6.79 1.16
C LEU A 17 32.47 -5.79 1.50
N LEU A 18 32.36 -4.56 1.02
CA LEU A 18 33.33 -3.49 1.26
C LEU A 18 33.10 -2.72 2.58
N GLY A 19 32.18 -3.20 3.44
CA GLY A 19 31.93 -2.60 4.75
C GLY A 19 30.90 -1.46 4.73
N ASP A 20 30.01 -1.43 3.74
CA ASP A 20 28.92 -0.45 3.60
C ASP A 20 29.40 1.00 3.43
N TRP A 21 30.47 1.18 2.69
CA TRP A 21 31.12 2.47 2.50
C TRP A 21 30.26 3.48 1.76
N LEU A 22 29.49 3.03 0.78
CA LEU A 22 28.51 3.85 0.06
C LEU A 22 27.15 3.90 0.76
N GLY A 23 26.92 3.08 1.82
CA GLY A 23 25.65 2.92 2.52
C GLY A 23 24.53 2.34 1.63
N LEU A 24 24.92 1.68 0.53
CA LEU A 24 24.00 0.91 -0.31
C LEU A 24 23.81 -0.51 0.23
N GLY A 25 24.82 -1.03 0.94
CA GLY A 25 24.81 -2.35 1.56
C GLY A 25 23.76 -2.47 2.67
N SER A 26 23.55 -1.42 3.48
CA SER A 26 22.48 -1.40 4.47
C SER A 26 21.10 -1.45 3.80
N ALA A 27 20.86 -0.68 2.74
CA ALA A 27 19.62 -0.70 1.98
C ALA A 27 19.40 -2.05 1.27
N PHE A 28 20.47 -2.69 0.76
CA PHE A 28 20.43 -4.03 0.19
C PHE A 28 19.96 -5.07 1.21
N ARG A 29 20.56 -5.07 2.42
CA ARG A 29 20.15 -5.97 3.51
C ARG A 29 18.71 -5.71 3.94
N GLN A 30 18.29 -4.45 3.97
CA GLN A 30 16.91 -4.07 4.29
C GLN A 30 15.90 -4.65 3.28
N GLY A 31 16.26 -4.70 1.98
CA GLY A 31 15.44 -5.33 0.96
C GLY A 31 15.20 -6.82 1.21
N PHE A 32 16.23 -7.55 1.65
CA PHE A 32 16.06 -8.96 2.06
C PHE A 32 15.32 -9.10 3.40
N ALA A 33 15.54 -8.20 4.35
CA ALA A 33 14.81 -8.22 5.62
C ALA A 33 13.29 -8.07 5.40
N ALA A 34 12.88 -7.29 4.39
CA ALA A 34 11.47 -7.15 4.02
C ALA A 34 10.80 -8.48 3.60
N VAL A 35 11.58 -9.48 3.15
CA VAL A 35 11.04 -10.81 2.78
C VAL A 35 10.35 -11.48 3.98
N VAL A 36 10.87 -11.31 5.19
CA VAL A 36 10.26 -11.89 6.41
C VAL A 36 8.87 -11.30 6.64
N ASP A 37 8.74 -9.98 6.54
CA ASP A 37 7.46 -9.30 6.70
C ASP A 37 6.48 -9.70 5.58
N LEU A 38 6.96 -9.81 4.33
CA LEU A 38 6.16 -10.25 3.19
C LEU A 38 5.69 -11.71 3.36
N LEU A 39 6.53 -12.61 3.85
CA LEU A 39 6.14 -13.98 4.16
C LEU A 39 4.98 -14.01 5.16
N LEU A 40 5.05 -13.23 6.22
CA LEU A 40 4.01 -13.17 7.25
C LEU A 40 2.72 -12.50 6.75
N LEU A 41 2.81 -11.52 5.84
CA LEU A 41 1.66 -10.75 5.36
C LEU A 41 0.99 -11.38 4.14
N MET A 42 1.75 -12.03 3.25
CA MET A 42 1.25 -12.48 1.95
C MET A 42 0.90 -13.96 1.93
N THR A 43 1.75 -14.83 2.53
CA THR A 43 1.67 -16.28 2.35
C THR A 43 0.29 -16.83 2.72
N GLY A 44 -0.21 -16.45 3.88
CA GLY A 44 -1.48 -17.00 4.38
C GLY A 44 -2.68 -16.59 3.52
N PHE A 45 -2.73 -15.35 3.07
CA PHE A 45 -3.81 -14.91 2.17
C PHE A 45 -3.67 -15.52 0.77
N MET A 46 -2.46 -15.59 0.22
CA MET A 46 -2.24 -16.24 -1.08
C MET A 46 -2.64 -17.71 -1.03
N ALA A 47 -2.33 -18.41 0.06
CA ALA A 47 -2.72 -19.79 0.25
C ALA A 47 -4.24 -19.95 0.38
N LEU A 48 -4.89 -19.09 1.19
CA LEU A 48 -6.33 -19.14 1.44
C LEU A 48 -7.18 -18.61 0.28
N ALA A 49 -6.63 -17.83 -0.64
CA ALA A 49 -7.42 -17.09 -1.64
C ALA A 49 -8.36 -17.97 -2.47
N PRO A 50 -7.98 -19.17 -2.98
CA PRO A 50 -8.90 -20.04 -3.72
C PRO A 50 -10.03 -20.58 -2.81
N TRP A 51 -9.70 -20.97 -1.59
CA TRP A 51 -10.69 -21.43 -0.62
C TRP A 51 -11.67 -20.31 -0.24
N LEU A 52 -11.15 -19.12 0.07
CA LEU A 52 -11.97 -17.94 0.33
C LEU A 52 -12.82 -17.57 -0.88
N GLY A 53 -12.25 -17.59 -2.08
CA GLY A 53 -12.97 -17.34 -3.33
C GLY A 53 -14.17 -18.25 -3.48
N THR A 54 -13.98 -19.56 -3.30
CA THR A 54 -15.05 -20.55 -3.42
C THR A 54 -16.16 -20.36 -2.38
N HIS A 55 -15.82 -20.03 -1.14
CA HIS A 55 -16.79 -19.93 -0.04
C HIS A 55 -17.41 -18.54 0.10
N LEU A 56 -16.67 -17.48 -0.22
CA LEU A 56 -17.16 -16.11 -0.10
C LEU A 56 -17.94 -15.65 -1.34
N ALA A 57 -17.54 -16.07 -2.55
CA ALA A 57 -18.20 -15.61 -3.77
C ALA A 57 -19.72 -15.81 -3.77
N PRO A 58 -20.30 -16.96 -3.35
CA PRO A 58 -21.74 -17.16 -3.32
C PRO A 58 -22.49 -16.16 -2.43
N VAL A 59 -21.83 -15.71 -1.35
CA VAL A 59 -22.41 -14.76 -0.38
C VAL A 59 -22.24 -13.32 -0.82
N ILE A 60 -21.05 -12.99 -1.35
CA ILE A 60 -20.66 -11.61 -1.70
C ILE A 60 -21.28 -11.20 -3.04
N THR A 61 -21.30 -12.08 -4.04
CA THR A 61 -21.75 -11.78 -5.39
C THR A 61 -23.16 -11.20 -5.44
N PRO A 62 -24.20 -11.78 -4.78
CA PRO A 62 -25.54 -11.20 -4.81
C PRO A 62 -25.59 -9.78 -4.25
N VAL A 63 -24.82 -9.50 -3.18
CA VAL A 63 -24.81 -8.20 -2.52
C VAL A 63 -24.17 -7.14 -3.41
N PHE A 64 -22.98 -7.42 -3.98
CA PHE A 64 -22.25 -6.46 -4.79
C PHE A 64 -22.91 -6.27 -6.17
N SER A 65 -23.46 -7.33 -6.77
CA SER A 65 -24.22 -7.23 -8.01
C SER A 65 -25.52 -6.42 -7.86
N ALA A 66 -26.22 -6.54 -6.71
CA ALA A 66 -27.39 -5.72 -6.42
C ALA A 66 -27.07 -4.22 -6.32
N VAL A 67 -25.85 -3.89 -5.93
CA VAL A 67 -25.32 -2.52 -5.85
C VAL A 67 -24.71 -2.07 -7.19
N GLY A 68 -24.64 -2.96 -8.20
CA GLY A 68 -24.14 -2.66 -9.53
C GLY A 68 -22.61 -2.58 -9.63
N CYS A 69 -21.88 -3.28 -8.77
CA CYS A 69 -20.42 -3.36 -8.80
C CYS A 69 -19.92 -4.80 -8.78
N ASP A 70 -18.69 -5.02 -9.21
CA ASP A 70 -18.08 -6.35 -9.23
C ASP A 70 -17.75 -6.83 -7.80
N PRO A 71 -18.04 -8.10 -7.45
CA PRO A 71 -17.76 -8.65 -6.11
C PRO A 71 -16.27 -8.59 -5.70
N SER A 72 -15.35 -8.50 -6.65
CA SER A 72 -13.91 -8.32 -6.36
C SER A 72 -13.60 -7.08 -5.52
N LEU A 73 -14.49 -6.09 -5.53
CA LEU A 73 -14.36 -4.89 -4.70
C LEU A 73 -14.33 -5.23 -3.19
N PHE A 74 -14.96 -6.33 -2.77
CA PHE A 74 -14.91 -6.78 -1.36
C PHE A 74 -13.48 -6.92 -0.86
N ALA A 75 -12.59 -7.56 -1.63
CA ALA A 75 -11.19 -7.74 -1.24
C ALA A 75 -10.49 -6.39 -1.00
N SER A 76 -10.80 -5.39 -1.83
CA SER A 76 -10.19 -4.06 -1.79
C SER A 76 -10.61 -3.21 -0.58
N LEU A 77 -11.69 -3.56 0.10
CA LEU A 77 -12.14 -2.83 1.29
C LEU A 77 -11.26 -3.10 2.51
N PHE A 78 -10.59 -4.25 2.56
CA PHE A 78 -9.86 -4.68 3.77
C PHE A 78 -8.41 -5.05 3.51
N LEU A 79 -8.06 -5.43 2.27
CA LEU A 79 -6.75 -5.94 1.92
C LEU A 79 -6.00 -4.97 1.01
N SER A 80 -4.70 -4.79 1.28
CA SER A 80 -3.81 -4.18 0.29
C SER A 80 -3.55 -5.13 -0.88
N CYS A 81 -3.13 -4.58 -2.02
CA CYS A 81 -2.96 -5.36 -3.24
C CYS A 81 -1.98 -6.52 -3.06
N ASP A 82 -0.89 -6.31 -2.37
CA ASP A 82 0.17 -7.27 -2.07
C ASP A 82 -0.19 -8.23 -0.92
N ALA A 83 -0.95 -7.80 0.06
CA ALA A 83 -1.38 -8.64 1.19
C ALA A 83 -2.67 -9.43 0.91
N GLY A 84 -2.80 -9.95 -0.31
CA GLY A 84 -3.88 -10.84 -0.73
C GLY A 84 -5.02 -10.17 -1.47
N GLY A 85 -5.11 -8.84 -1.50
CA GLY A 85 -6.19 -8.11 -2.17
C GLY A 85 -6.29 -8.45 -3.65
N ALA A 86 -5.17 -8.42 -4.39
CA ALA A 86 -5.16 -8.74 -5.80
C ALA A 86 -5.50 -10.23 -6.08
N VAL A 87 -4.96 -11.12 -5.26
CA VAL A 87 -5.16 -12.56 -5.45
C VAL A 87 -6.60 -12.95 -5.15
N LEU A 88 -7.18 -12.48 -4.03
CA LEU A 88 -8.56 -12.75 -3.69
C LEU A 88 -9.54 -12.08 -4.69
N ALA A 89 -9.28 -10.83 -5.08
CA ALA A 89 -10.09 -10.15 -6.08
C ALA A 89 -10.15 -10.93 -7.40
N ALA A 90 -9.00 -11.46 -7.86
CA ALA A 90 -8.94 -12.30 -9.07
C ALA A 90 -9.79 -13.57 -8.96
N GLN A 91 -9.92 -14.15 -7.75
CA GLN A 91 -10.72 -15.36 -7.52
C GLN A 91 -12.23 -15.11 -7.52
N ILE A 92 -12.67 -13.94 -7.05
CA ILE A 92 -14.10 -13.63 -6.88
C ILE A 92 -14.65 -12.69 -7.96
N ALA A 93 -13.80 -12.15 -8.84
CA ALA A 93 -14.22 -11.25 -9.92
C ALA A 93 -15.13 -11.96 -10.94
N GLN A 94 -16.19 -11.28 -11.35
CA GLN A 94 -17.03 -11.69 -12.47
C GLN A 94 -16.42 -11.24 -13.80
N GLU A 95 -15.71 -10.11 -13.80
CA GLU A 95 -15.03 -9.56 -14.97
C GLU A 95 -13.52 -9.41 -14.65
N PRO A 96 -12.62 -9.98 -15.47
CA PRO A 96 -11.16 -9.93 -15.21
C PRO A 96 -10.62 -8.50 -15.08
N SER A 97 -11.12 -7.55 -15.86
CA SER A 97 -10.73 -6.14 -15.78
C SER A 97 -11.20 -5.48 -14.48
N ALA A 98 -12.35 -5.88 -13.93
CA ALA A 98 -12.82 -5.44 -12.62
C ALA A 98 -11.98 -6.05 -11.49
N GLY A 99 -11.64 -7.35 -11.60
CA GLY A 99 -10.72 -8.01 -10.68
C GLY A 99 -9.36 -7.33 -10.63
N LEU A 100 -8.81 -6.96 -11.78
CA LEU A 100 -7.55 -6.22 -11.87
C LEU A 100 -7.70 -4.81 -11.25
N TYR A 101 -8.74 -4.07 -11.60
CA TYR A 101 -8.98 -2.74 -11.07
C TYR A 101 -9.15 -2.74 -9.55
N ASN A 102 -10.04 -3.56 -9.05
CA ASN A 102 -10.33 -3.64 -7.63
C ASN A 102 -9.15 -4.22 -6.84
N GLY A 103 -8.64 -5.38 -7.25
CA GLY A 103 -7.59 -6.10 -6.53
C GLY A 103 -6.23 -5.44 -6.55
N LEU A 104 -5.87 -4.80 -7.67
CA LEU A 104 -4.56 -4.17 -7.79
C LEU A 104 -4.61 -2.68 -7.45
N ILE A 105 -5.55 -1.92 -8.05
CA ILE A 105 -5.57 -0.46 -7.91
C ILE A 105 -6.34 -0.05 -6.67
N VAL A 106 -7.64 -0.36 -6.56
CA VAL A 106 -8.44 0.07 -5.41
C VAL A 106 -7.88 -0.48 -4.10
N ALA A 107 -7.41 -1.73 -4.08
CA ALA A 107 -6.79 -2.34 -2.90
C ALA A 107 -5.51 -1.61 -2.47
N ALA A 108 -4.70 -1.13 -3.41
CA ALA A 108 -3.50 -0.34 -3.09
C ALA A 108 -3.82 1.05 -2.53
N PHE A 109 -4.95 1.64 -2.90
CA PHE A 109 -5.39 2.92 -2.36
C PHE A 109 -6.21 2.74 -1.08
N LEU A 110 -7.35 2.05 -1.14
CA LEU A 110 -8.34 1.97 -0.06
C LEU A 110 -7.96 0.92 0.97
N GLY A 111 -7.73 -0.32 0.56
CA GLY A 111 -7.43 -1.44 1.46
C GLY A 111 -6.15 -1.21 2.26
N ALA A 112 -5.08 -0.76 1.59
CA ALA A 112 -3.83 -0.40 2.26
C ALA A 112 -3.99 0.74 3.27
N THR A 113 -4.87 1.69 2.96
CA THR A 113 -5.13 2.82 3.87
C THR A 113 -5.92 2.38 5.09
N ILE A 114 -6.96 1.57 4.90
CA ILE A 114 -7.80 1.06 5.99
C ILE A 114 -7.01 0.13 6.91
N ASN A 115 -6.26 -0.80 6.34
CA ASN A 115 -5.54 -1.82 7.11
C ASN A 115 -4.20 -1.33 7.69
N GLY A 116 -3.55 -0.37 7.05
CA GLY A 116 -2.20 0.08 7.41
C GLY A 116 -2.10 1.56 7.78
N THR A 117 -2.39 2.47 6.84
CA THR A 117 -2.11 3.91 7.02
C THR A 117 -2.88 4.51 8.19
N ILE A 118 -4.19 4.23 8.33
CA ILE A 118 -5.01 4.77 9.42
C ILE A 118 -4.54 4.29 10.80
N PRO A 119 -4.36 2.96 11.03
CA PRO A 119 -3.86 2.48 12.32
C PRO A 119 -2.51 3.08 12.70
N LEU A 120 -1.57 3.12 11.76
CA LEU A 120 -0.22 3.65 12.01
C LEU A 120 -0.24 5.15 12.26
N ALA A 121 -0.95 5.93 11.45
CA ALA A 121 -1.00 7.39 11.59
C ALA A 121 -1.70 7.85 12.88
N LEU A 122 -2.70 7.11 13.35
CA LEU A 122 -3.49 7.50 14.53
C LEU A 122 -3.04 6.80 15.82
N GLY A 123 -2.29 5.71 15.72
CA GLY A 123 -1.94 4.85 16.86
C GLY A 123 -1.01 5.51 17.87
N GLN A 124 -0.17 6.44 17.44
CA GLN A 124 0.88 7.06 18.27
C GLN A 124 0.63 8.54 18.57
N LEU A 125 -0.30 9.18 17.85
CA LEU A 125 -0.51 10.61 17.94
C LEU A 125 -1.64 10.98 18.89
N THR A 126 -1.43 12.06 19.64
CA THR A 126 -2.41 12.66 20.56
C THR A 126 -2.57 14.15 20.31
N GLY A 127 -3.61 14.78 20.87
CA GLY A 127 -3.80 16.22 20.83
C GLY A 127 -3.84 16.82 19.40
N THR A 128 -3.15 17.93 19.22
CA THR A 128 -3.14 18.69 17.96
C THR A 128 -2.48 17.92 16.82
N LYS A 129 -1.46 17.09 17.10
CA LYS A 129 -0.79 16.25 16.11
C LYS A 129 -1.73 15.15 15.57
N ARG A 130 -2.56 14.57 16.44
CA ARG A 130 -3.61 13.64 15.98
C ARG A 130 -4.64 14.35 15.10
N ALA A 131 -5.03 15.57 15.44
CA ALA A 131 -5.94 16.37 14.60
C ALA A 131 -5.31 16.70 13.24
N ALA A 132 -4.00 16.96 13.19
CA ALA A 132 -3.28 17.16 11.94
C ALA A 132 -3.25 15.91 11.08
N ALA A 133 -3.03 14.72 11.66
CA ALA A 133 -3.10 13.45 10.95
C ALA A 133 -4.51 13.16 10.42
N ILE A 134 -5.56 13.40 11.21
CA ILE A 134 -6.96 13.28 10.76
C ILE A 134 -7.24 14.21 9.59
N ARG A 135 -6.74 15.45 9.62
CA ARG A 135 -6.83 16.38 8.49
C ARG A 135 -6.14 15.84 7.26
N GLY A 136 -4.94 15.25 7.43
CA GLY A 136 -4.22 14.58 6.35
C GLY A 136 -5.01 13.43 5.75
N LEU A 137 -5.55 12.52 6.57
CA LEU A 137 -6.42 11.43 6.13
C LEU A 137 -7.63 11.99 5.34
N PHE A 138 -8.27 13.03 5.86
CA PHE A 138 -9.40 13.68 5.18
C PHE A 138 -9.02 14.15 3.78
N LEU A 139 -7.91 14.89 3.63
CA LEU A 139 -7.45 15.38 2.34
C LEU A 139 -7.02 14.23 1.40
N GLY A 140 -6.38 13.20 1.93
CA GLY A 140 -6.03 11.99 1.18
C GLY A 140 -7.28 11.27 0.63
N PHE A 141 -8.31 11.11 1.46
CA PHE A 141 -9.57 10.48 1.02
C PHE A 141 -10.36 11.30 0.00
N LEU A 142 -10.22 12.64 -0.02
CA LEU A 142 -10.76 13.45 -1.11
C LEU A 142 -10.09 13.17 -2.45
N VAL A 143 -8.79 12.87 -2.45
CA VAL A 143 -8.02 12.57 -3.65
C VAL A 143 -8.15 11.10 -4.08
N LEU A 144 -8.39 10.18 -3.13
CA LEU A 144 -8.35 8.74 -3.35
C LEU A 144 -9.22 8.27 -4.53
N PRO A 145 -10.51 8.63 -4.65
CA PRO A 145 -11.33 8.16 -5.78
C PRO A 145 -10.83 8.69 -7.13
N VAL A 146 -10.37 9.95 -7.16
CA VAL A 146 -9.76 10.54 -8.36
C VAL A 146 -8.47 9.81 -8.72
N GLY A 147 -7.67 9.45 -7.71
CA GLY A 147 -6.47 8.64 -7.86
C GLY A 147 -6.74 7.26 -8.42
N CYS A 148 -7.79 6.58 -7.95
CA CYS A 148 -8.22 5.29 -8.48
C CYS A 148 -8.62 5.40 -9.97
N LEU A 149 -9.42 6.40 -10.33
CA LEU A 149 -9.83 6.65 -11.73
C LEU A 149 -8.63 6.95 -12.62
N LEU A 150 -7.75 7.87 -12.18
CA LEU A 150 -6.55 8.23 -12.93
C LEU A 150 -5.64 7.02 -13.15
N THR A 151 -5.37 6.27 -12.10
CA THR A 151 -4.51 5.09 -12.17
C THR A 151 -5.13 4.00 -13.03
N GLY A 152 -6.44 3.75 -12.90
CA GLY A 152 -7.17 2.80 -13.73
C GLY A 152 -7.16 3.17 -15.21
N ALA A 153 -7.34 4.45 -15.52
CA ALA A 153 -7.26 4.95 -16.90
C ALA A 153 -5.83 4.78 -17.49
N LEU A 154 -4.78 5.07 -16.72
CA LEU A 154 -3.40 4.83 -17.13
C LEU A 154 -3.10 3.34 -17.34
N CYS A 155 -3.74 2.47 -16.56
CA CYS A 155 -3.66 1.01 -16.73
C CYS A 155 -4.50 0.47 -17.90
N GLY A 156 -5.22 1.32 -18.63
CA GLY A 156 -6.04 0.90 -19.76
C GLY A 156 -7.33 0.16 -19.37
N ILE A 157 -7.78 0.30 -18.11
CA ILE A 157 -9.04 -0.30 -17.66
C ILE A 157 -10.23 0.38 -18.36
N PRO A 158 -11.21 -0.39 -18.89
CA PRO A 158 -12.38 0.18 -19.57
C PRO A 158 -13.15 1.17 -18.70
N LEU A 159 -13.60 2.27 -19.28
CA LEU A 159 -14.31 3.34 -18.57
C LEU A 159 -15.56 2.84 -17.84
N SER A 160 -16.29 1.90 -18.44
CA SER A 160 -17.45 1.26 -17.80
C SER A 160 -17.07 0.59 -16.48
N VAL A 161 -15.99 -0.18 -16.46
CA VAL A 161 -15.47 -0.85 -15.26
C VAL A 161 -15.04 0.17 -14.22
N LEU A 162 -14.32 1.22 -14.64
CA LEU A 162 -13.89 2.31 -13.76
C LEU A 162 -15.10 2.94 -13.06
N LEU A 163 -16.11 3.34 -13.81
CA LEU A 163 -17.28 4.03 -13.25
C LEU A 163 -18.09 3.12 -12.31
N HIS A 164 -18.36 1.87 -12.72
CA HIS A 164 -19.13 0.93 -11.91
C HIS A 164 -18.45 0.52 -10.61
N ASN A 165 -17.12 0.48 -10.57
CA ASN A 165 -16.39 0.07 -9.38
C ASN A 165 -15.85 1.24 -8.55
N THR A 166 -15.81 2.48 -9.09
CA THR A 166 -15.33 3.64 -8.31
C THR A 166 -16.43 4.30 -7.49
N TRP A 167 -17.70 4.23 -7.91
CA TRP A 167 -18.76 4.87 -7.14
C TRP A 167 -18.92 4.30 -5.72
N PRO A 168 -18.77 2.97 -5.45
CA PRO A 168 -18.77 2.49 -4.07
C PRO A 168 -17.55 2.95 -3.30
N VAL A 169 -16.40 3.10 -3.97
CA VAL A 169 -15.19 3.71 -3.37
C VAL A 169 -15.46 5.15 -2.93
N LEU A 170 -16.19 5.93 -3.75
CA LEU A 170 -16.66 7.26 -3.39
C LEU A 170 -17.57 7.21 -2.15
N ALA A 171 -18.50 6.26 -2.08
CA ALA A 171 -19.40 6.12 -0.95
C ALA A 171 -18.65 5.76 0.34
N VAL A 172 -17.70 4.82 0.27
CA VAL A 172 -16.83 4.47 1.41
C VAL A 172 -15.96 5.65 1.81
N ALA A 173 -15.35 6.35 0.86
CA ALA A 173 -14.56 7.55 1.14
C ALA A 173 -15.41 8.63 1.84
N ALA A 174 -16.63 8.90 1.35
CA ALA A 174 -17.56 9.84 1.96
C ALA A 174 -17.94 9.43 3.40
N LEU A 175 -18.19 8.14 3.63
CA LEU A 175 -18.47 7.61 4.98
C LEU A 175 -17.28 7.83 5.91
N LEU A 176 -16.06 7.54 5.44
CA LEU A 176 -14.84 7.74 6.20
C LEU A 176 -14.58 9.24 6.48
N LEU A 177 -14.85 10.12 5.52
CA LEU A 177 -14.79 11.56 5.72
C LEU A 177 -15.75 12.04 6.80
N LEU A 178 -16.99 11.53 6.82
CA LEU A 178 -17.96 11.82 7.88
C LEU A 178 -17.50 11.29 9.24
N LEU A 179 -16.94 10.09 9.26
CA LEU A 179 -16.37 9.48 10.46
C LEU A 179 -15.21 10.31 11.02
N PHE A 180 -14.29 10.75 10.18
CA PHE A 180 -13.17 11.63 10.60
C PHE A 180 -13.65 12.99 11.09
N LYS A 181 -14.68 13.56 10.44
CA LYS A 181 -15.28 14.83 10.86
C LYS A 181 -15.94 14.74 12.25
N SER A 182 -16.47 13.57 12.62
CA SER A 182 -17.08 13.37 13.95
C SER A 182 -16.08 13.45 15.11
N GLY A 183 -14.78 13.35 14.82
CA GLY A 183 -13.73 13.37 15.85
C GLY A 183 -13.79 12.20 16.85
N SER A 184 -14.53 11.15 16.54
CA SER A 184 -14.76 10.03 17.44
C SER A 184 -13.44 9.37 17.88
N SER A 185 -13.31 9.14 19.18
CA SER A 185 -12.19 8.35 19.75
C SER A 185 -12.21 6.88 19.32
N ALA A 186 -13.35 6.38 18.85
CA ALA A 186 -13.52 5.00 18.38
C ALA A 186 -12.82 4.71 17.03
N ILE A 187 -12.42 5.74 16.26
CA ILE A 187 -11.78 5.57 14.95
C ILE A 187 -10.55 4.66 15.06
N GLY A 188 -9.61 4.98 15.95
CA GLY A 188 -8.39 4.19 16.12
C GLY A 188 -8.67 2.72 16.47
N PRO A 189 -9.44 2.44 17.55
CA PRO A 189 -9.81 1.06 17.93
C PRO A 189 -10.49 0.26 16.82
N ILE A 190 -11.40 0.85 16.06
CA ILE A 190 -12.11 0.16 14.96
C ILE A 190 -11.10 -0.31 13.89
N PHE A 191 -10.24 0.60 13.40
CA PHE A 191 -9.28 0.26 12.35
C PHE A 191 -8.17 -0.67 12.86
N ASN A 192 -7.75 -0.53 14.11
CA ASN A 192 -6.85 -1.50 14.73
C ASN A 192 -7.48 -2.90 14.82
N GLY A 193 -8.78 -2.99 15.13
CA GLY A 193 -9.52 -4.25 15.14
C GLY A 193 -9.57 -4.89 13.75
N ILE A 194 -9.85 -4.11 12.70
CA ILE A 194 -9.81 -4.59 11.30
C ILE A 194 -8.42 -5.11 10.94
N SER A 195 -7.38 -4.33 11.23
CA SER A 195 -5.99 -4.72 10.95
C SER A 195 -5.61 -6.01 11.70
N LEU A 196 -6.00 -6.14 12.96
CA LEU A 196 -5.77 -7.34 13.75
C LEU A 196 -6.50 -8.55 13.18
N ALA A 197 -7.76 -8.40 12.75
CA ALA A 197 -8.53 -9.48 12.14
C ALA A 197 -7.90 -9.96 10.83
N VAL A 198 -7.47 -9.03 9.97
CA VAL A 198 -6.77 -9.34 8.71
C VAL A 198 -5.46 -10.09 8.99
N ARG A 199 -4.63 -9.58 9.91
CA ARG A 199 -3.37 -10.25 10.30
C ARG A 199 -3.62 -11.63 10.90
N GLY A 200 -4.64 -11.76 11.75
CA GLY A 200 -5.03 -13.04 12.34
C GLY A 200 -5.42 -14.06 11.28
N LEU A 201 -6.23 -13.66 10.30
CA LEU A 201 -6.62 -14.54 9.19
C LEU A 201 -5.41 -14.92 8.31
N THR A 202 -4.52 -13.98 8.05
CA THR A 202 -3.27 -14.25 7.30
C THR A 202 -2.39 -15.27 8.02
N LEU A 203 -2.13 -15.07 9.31
CA LEU A 203 -1.32 -16.00 10.10
C LEU A 203 -1.99 -17.37 10.24
N PHE A 204 -3.31 -17.41 10.40
CA PHE A 204 -4.07 -18.65 10.42
C PHE A 204 -3.90 -19.45 9.12
N GLY A 205 -4.06 -18.78 7.96
CA GLY A 205 -3.84 -19.40 6.67
C GLY A 205 -2.41 -19.90 6.48
N PHE A 206 -1.42 -19.12 6.92
CA PHE A 206 -0.03 -19.53 6.85
C PHE A 206 0.25 -20.75 7.74
N CYS A 207 -0.24 -20.76 8.98
CA CYS A 207 -0.07 -21.90 9.88
C CYS A 207 -0.68 -23.20 9.31
N ILE A 208 -1.92 -23.11 8.78
CA ILE A 208 -2.57 -24.28 8.17
C ILE A 208 -1.76 -24.78 6.97
N SER A 209 -1.31 -23.88 6.09
CA SER A 209 -0.54 -24.26 4.90
C SER A 209 0.76 -24.95 5.27
N VAL A 210 1.49 -24.43 6.28
CA VAL A 210 2.72 -25.07 6.78
C VAL A 210 2.42 -26.43 7.39
N LEU A 211 1.37 -26.55 8.21
CA LEU A 211 0.97 -27.83 8.81
C LEU A 211 0.62 -28.86 7.73
N GLN A 212 -0.18 -28.50 6.72
CA GLN A 212 -0.52 -29.41 5.63
C GLN A 212 0.70 -29.89 4.87
N GLU A 213 1.61 -28.97 4.53
CA GLU A 213 2.79 -29.31 3.74
C GLU A 213 3.81 -30.13 4.51
N THR A 214 3.98 -29.87 5.82
CA THR A 214 4.95 -30.59 6.64
C THR A 214 4.44 -31.95 7.12
N THR A 215 3.14 -32.11 7.39
CA THR A 215 2.57 -33.33 7.95
C THR A 215 1.90 -34.24 6.90
N GLY A 216 1.57 -33.69 5.73
CA GLY A 216 0.78 -34.36 4.70
C GLY A 216 -0.73 -34.48 5.05
N ILE A 217 -1.16 -33.93 6.18
CA ILE A 217 -2.57 -33.98 6.61
C ILE A 217 -3.31 -32.79 5.96
N VAL A 218 -4.30 -33.10 5.12
CA VAL A 218 -5.14 -32.07 4.50
C VAL A 218 -6.16 -31.56 5.52
N LEU A 219 -5.98 -30.32 5.99
CA LEU A 219 -6.88 -29.63 6.92
C LEU A 219 -7.93 -28.79 6.20
N LEU A 220 -7.54 -28.14 5.11
CA LEU A 220 -8.41 -27.39 4.20
C LEU A 220 -8.08 -27.79 2.76
N GLU A 221 -9.09 -28.21 2.00
CA GLU A 221 -8.94 -28.51 0.59
C GLU A 221 -8.90 -27.21 -0.24
N GLY A 222 -8.12 -27.23 -1.33
CA GLY A 222 -8.06 -26.11 -2.29
C GLY A 222 -7.19 -24.94 -1.86
N LEU A 223 -6.26 -25.12 -0.92
CA LEU A 223 -5.21 -24.14 -0.63
C LEU A 223 -4.18 -24.10 -1.75
N THR A 224 -3.64 -22.92 -2.05
CA THR A 224 -2.46 -22.82 -2.93
C THR A 224 -1.23 -23.36 -2.21
N PRO A 225 -0.48 -24.30 -2.82
CA PRO A 225 0.73 -24.87 -2.22
C PRO A 225 1.80 -23.80 -1.96
N LEU A 226 2.55 -23.94 -0.85
CA LEU A 226 3.61 -22.98 -0.49
C LEU A 226 4.73 -22.92 -1.53
N VAL A 227 4.98 -24.05 -2.23
CA VAL A 227 5.95 -24.11 -3.32
C VAL A 227 5.63 -23.16 -4.48
N GLU A 228 4.38 -22.78 -4.68
CA GLU A 228 3.97 -21.78 -5.68
C GLU A 228 4.07 -20.34 -5.15
N ILE A 229 3.91 -20.16 -3.84
CA ILE A 229 3.88 -18.85 -3.19
C ILE A 229 5.29 -18.32 -2.91
N TYR A 230 6.17 -19.16 -2.36
CA TYR A 230 7.52 -18.73 -1.95
C TYR A 230 8.36 -18.14 -3.08
N PRO A 231 8.37 -18.67 -4.32
CA PRO A 231 9.10 -18.06 -5.42
C PRO A 231 8.65 -16.63 -5.73
N VAL A 232 7.34 -16.34 -5.60
CA VAL A 232 6.80 -14.99 -5.80
C VAL A 232 7.37 -14.03 -4.76
N ILE A 233 7.30 -14.40 -3.48
CA ILE A 233 7.79 -13.57 -2.36
C ILE A 233 9.31 -13.38 -2.45
N CYS A 234 10.06 -14.45 -2.76
CA CYS A 234 11.51 -14.36 -2.96
C CYS A 234 11.87 -13.42 -4.12
N SER A 235 11.12 -13.45 -5.21
CA SER A 235 11.32 -12.57 -6.37
C SER A 235 11.05 -11.10 -6.01
N ILE A 236 10.01 -10.83 -5.21
CA ILE A 236 9.73 -9.50 -4.67
C ILE A 236 10.90 -9.03 -3.80
N GLY A 237 11.37 -9.87 -2.89
CA GLY A 237 12.52 -9.58 -2.02
C GLY A 237 13.80 -9.27 -2.79
N ALA A 238 14.10 -10.06 -3.82
CA ALA A 238 15.25 -9.81 -4.69
C ALA A 238 15.13 -8.47 -5.43
N PHE A 239 13.91 -8.13 -5.90
CA PHE A 239 13.66 -6.83 -6.50
C PHE A 239 13.85 -5.69 -5.49
N LEU A 240 13.32 -5.84 -4.26
CA LEU A 240 13.48 -4.85 -3.19
C LEU A 240 14.94 -4.67 -2.80
N ALA A 241 15.73 -5.74 -2.72
CA ALA A 241 17.16 -5.67 -2.44
C ALA A 241 17.96 -4.90 -3.50
N GLY A 242 17.41 -4.73 -4.71
CA GLY A 242 17.99 -3.87 -5.74
C GLY A 242 17.40 -2.45 -5.74
N ILE A 243 16.09 -2.33 -5.59
CA ILE A 243 15.43 -1.04 -5.74
C ILE A 243 15.64 -0.12 -4.52
N LEU A 244 15.75 -0.66 -3.30
CA LEU A 244 16.02 0.15 -2.11
C LEU A 244 17.39 0.83 -2.12
N PRO A 245 18.52 0.17 -2.52
CA PRO A 245 19.79 0.86 -2.77
C PRO A 245 19.69 1.97 -3.82
N PHE A 246 18.94 1.76 -4.91
CA PHE A 246 18.69 2.81 -5.88
C PHE A 246 17.99 4.02 -5.24
N PHE A 247 16.96 3.80 -4.43
CA PHE A 247 16.28 4.90 -3.72
C PHE A 247 17.18 5.57 -2.69
N ALA A 248 17.99 4.82 -1.96
CA ALA A 248 18.99 5.40 -1.05
C ALA A 248 19.96 6.31 -1.80
N PHE A 249 20.41 5.91 -2.98
CA PHE A 249 21.26 6.72 -3.86
C PHE A 249 20.54 7.97 -4.35
N VAL A 250 19.33 7.83 -4.90
CA VAL A 250 18.50 8.95 -5.37
C VAL A 250 18.18 9.93 -4.26
N GLN A 251 17.83 9.43 -3.07
CA GLN A 251 17.55 10.28 -1.90
C GLN A 251 18.74 11.17 -1.53
N ARG A 252 19.97 10.63 -1.59
CA ARG A 252 21.18 11.43 -1.36
C ARG A 252 21.38 12.52 -2.38
N LEU A 253 21.16 12.21 -3.67
CA LEU A 253 21.23 13.20 -4.74
C LEU A 253 20.17 14.29 -4.58
N LEU A 254 19.00 13.93 -4.07
CA LEU A 254 17.88 14.84 -3.88
C LEU A 254 17.91 15.62 -2.57
N THR A 255 18.82 15.30 -1.62
CA THR A 255 18.85 15.95 -0.29
C THR A 255 18.91 17.48 -0.40
N ALA A 256 19.83 18.03 -1.19
CA ALA A 256 19.97 19.48 -1.35
C ALA A 256 18.79 20.11 -2.11
N PRO A 257 18.29 19.57 -3.24
CA PRO A 257 17.08 20.06 -3.89
C PRO A 257 15.84 20.01 -2.98
N LEU A 258 15.66 18.91 -2.23
CA LEU A 258 14.53 18.74 -1.30
C LEU A 258 14.57 19.76 -0.16
N ALA A 259 15.76 20.03 0.40
CA ALA A 259 15.94 21.06 1.43
C ALA A 259 15.58 22.47 0.89
N LYS A 260 15.99 22.80 -0.34
CA LYS A 260 15.59 24.04 -1.00
C LYS A 260 14.07 24.14 -1.24
N LEU A 261 13.46 23.01 -1.64
CA LEU A 261 12.02 22.93 -1.83
C LEU A 261 11.28 23.11 -0.50
N ALA A 262 11.75 22.47 0.56
CA ALA A 262 11.20 22.61 1.91
C ALA A 262 11.22 24.08 2.37
N ALA A 263 12.35 24.75 2.20
CA ALA A 263 12.48 26.18 2.53
C ALA A 263 11.51 27.06 1.73
N ARG A 264 11.35 26.80 0.42
CA ARG A 264 10.39 27.54 -0.43
C ARG A 264 8.94 27.33 0.00
N LEU A 265 8.60 26.14 0.47
CA LEU A 265 7.25 25.77 0.91
C LEU A 265 7.02 26.11 2.39
N GLN A 266 8.03 26.62 3.08
CA GLN A 266 8.00 26.89 4.53
C GLN A 266 7.60 25.62 5.32
N LEU A 267 8.30 24.51 5.03
CA LEU A 267 8.17 23.20 5.67
C LEU A 267 9.52 22.76 6.21
N GLU A 268 9.51 21.93 7.22
CA GLU A 268 10.72 21.25 7.69
C GLU A 268 11.27 20.31 6.61
N PRO A 269 12.59 20.21 6.43
CA PRO A 269 13.20 19.26 5.47
C PRO A 269 12.72 17.82 5.67
N ALA A 270 12.51 17.39 6.92
CA ALA A 270 12.00 16.08 7.27
C ALA A 270 10.61 15.81 6.65
N SER A 271 9.73 16.81 6.61
CA SER A 271 8.39 16.70 6.02
C SER A 271 8.43 16.40 4.51
N ILE A 272 9.37 16.99 3.78
CA ILE A 272 9.53 16.73 2.33
C ILE A 272 10.27 15.40 2.09
N THR A 273 11.28 15.09 2.89
CA THR A 273 11.99 13.81 2.82
C THR A 273 11.04 12.65 3.11
N GLY A 274 10.11 12.83 4.04
CA GLY A 274 9.07 11.85 4.37
C GLY A 274 8.23 11.43 3.15
N LEU A 275 7.94 12.34 2.22
CA LEU A 275 7.20 11.99 0.99
C LEU A 275 7.98 10.99 0.12
N VAL A 276 9.29 11.20 -0.01
CA VAL A 276 10.15 10.30 -0.81
C VAL A 276 10.25 8.93 -0.13
N VAL A 277 10.45 8.91 1.20
CA VAL A 277 10.50 7.67 1.99
C VAL A 277 9.16 6.94 1.90
N THR A 278 8.04 7.64 2.06
CA THR A 278 6.68 7.09 1.97
C THR A 278 6.40 6.45 0.62
N SER A 279 6.96 6.99 -0.47
CA SER A 279 6.81 6.39 -1.80
C SER A 279 7.44 5.00 -1.90
N ALA A 280 8.52 4.73 -1.15
CA ALA A 280 9.16 3.42 -1.08
C ALA A 280 8.52 2.55 0.02
N ASN A 281 8.43 3.09 1.25
CA ASN A 281 7.81 2.45 2.41
C ASN A 281 7.28 3.53 3.36
N CYS A 282 5.97 3.50 3.64
CA CYS A 282 5.37 4.53 4.50
C CYS A 282 5.56 4.29 6.01
N ILE A 283 5.94 3.09 6.42
CA ILE A 283 6.02 2.72 7.85
C ILE A 283 6.97 3.65 8.61
N PRO A 284 8.24 3.87 8.17
CA PRO A 284 9.15 4.75 8.90
C PRO A 284 8.62 6.17 9.06
N THR A 285 8.01 6.73 8.00
CA THR A 285 7.44 8.07 8.04
C THR A 285 6.24 8.14 8.99
N LEU A 286 5.33 7.17 8.94
CA LEU A 286 4.15 7.15 9.80
C LEU A 286 4.51 6.91 11.28
N LEU A 287 5.55 6.14 11.57
CA LEU A 287 6.06 5.92 12.92
C LEU A 287 6.78 7.16 13.50
N SER A 288 7.30 8.03 12.65
CA SER A 288 8.00 9.25 13.06
C SER A 288 7.16 10.53 12.93
N LEU A 289 5.85 10.43 12.69
CA LEU A 289 4.97 11.60 12.55
C LEU A 289 4.99 12.53 13.78
N ASP A 290 5.20 11.98 14.97
CA ASP A 290 5.27 12.74 16.21
C ASP A 290 6.47 13.71 16.27
N THR A 291 7.48 13.49 15.45
CA THR A 291 8.65 14.38 15.34
C THR A 291 8.43 15.55 14.39
N LEU A 292 7.38 15.50 13.55
CA LEU A 292 7.09 16.50 12.54
C LEU A 292 6.21 17.64 13.09
N GLU A 293 6.28 18.79 12.44
CA GLU A 293 5.30 19.88 12.60
C GLU A 293 3.90 19.47 12.10
N GLU A 294 2.84 20.11 12.58
CA GLU A 294 1.45 19.74 12.24
C GLU A 294 1.18 19.79 10.72
N ARG A 295 1.78 20.74 10.02
CA ARG A 295 1.66 20.86 8.56
C ARG A 295 2.37 19.73 7.84
N GLY A 296 3.54 19.31 8.33
CA GLY A 296 4.27 18.15 7.86
C GLY A 296 3.52 16.84 8.10
N ILE A 297 2.90 16.67 9.28
CA ILE A 297 2.03 15.55 9.61
C ILE A 297 0.87 15.46 8.62
N THR A 298 0.14 16.58 8.41
CA THR A 298 -0.99 16.63 7.46
C THR A 298 -0.54 16.23 6.06
N LEU A 299 0.59 16.76 5.59
CA LEU A 299 1.14 16.49 4.27
C LEU A 299 1.51 15.01 4.07
N ASN A 300 2.30 14.46 5.00
CA ASN A 300 2.78 13.09 4.91
C ASN A 300 1.63 12.08 5.05
N THR A 301 0.67 12.34 5.93
CA THR A 301 -0.50 11.47 6.09
C THR A 301 -1.39 11.49 4.84
N ALA A 302 -1.66 12.67 4.24
CA ALA A 302 -2.44 12.76 3.01
C ALA A 302 -1.73 12.06 1.83
N TYR A 303 -0.43 12.23 1.71
CA TYR A 303 0.38 11.56 0.70
C TYR A 303 0.36 10.04 0.87
N ALA A 304 0.50 9.55 2.11
CA ALA A 304 0.49 8.13 2.41
C ALA A 304 -0.81 7.43 1.96
N VAL A 305 -1.97 8.08 2.09
CA VAL A 305 -3.27 7.54 1.63
C VAL A 305 -3.23 7.14 0.15
N VAL A 306 -2.57 7.93 -0.70
CA VAL A 306 -2.66 7.76 -2.16
C VAL A 306 -1.36 7.31 -2.83
N ALA A 307 -0.21 7.46 -2.18
CA ALA A 307 1.10 7.23 -2.81
C ALA A 307 2.06 6.33 -2.00
N ALA A 308 1.65 5.79 -0.85
CA ALA A 308 2.48 4.86 -0.09
C ALA A 308 2.88 3.65 -0.94
N TYR A 309 4.12 3.17 -0.78
CA TYR A 309 4.67 1.98 -1.44
C TYR A 309 4.70 2.01 -2.97
N SER A 310 4.43 3.17 -3.60
CA SER A 310 4.29 3.28 -5.07
C SER A 310 5.51 2.81 -5.85
N VAL A 311 6.71 2.96 -5.27
CA VAL A 311 7.99 2.59 -5.88
C VAL A 311 8.71 1.46 -5.12
N GLY A 312 8.12 0.98 -4.03
CA GLY A 312 8.59 -0.14 -3.20
C GLY A 312 7.74 -1.39 -3.41
N ASP A 313 7.12 -1.86 -2.32
CA ASP A 313 6.44 -3.15 -2.25
C ASP A 313 5.35 -3.33 -3.31
N PHE A 314 4.53 -2.30 -3.57
CA PHE A 314 3.46 -2.40 -4.56
C PHE A 314 4.00 -2.46 -5.99
N LEU A 315 5.08 -1.76 -6.30
CA LEU A 315 5.74 -1.90 -7.60
C LEU A 315 6.33 -3.29 -7.76
N ALA A 316 7.03 -3.79 -6.72
CA ALA A 316 7.63 -5.12 -6.71
C ALA A 316 6.56 -6.21 -6.90
N PHE A 317 5.47 -6.14 -6.14
CA PHE A 317 4.34 -7.05 -6.27
C PHE A 317 3.70 -6.97 -7.66
N THR A 318 3.41 -5.75 -8.16
CA THR A 318 2.75 -5.58 -9.44
C THR A 318 3.60 -6.11 -10.60
N LEU A 319 4.93 -6.00 -10.53
CA LEU A 319 5.84 -6.57 -11.51
C LEU A 319 5.74 -8.10 -11.59
N GLN A 320 5.40 -8.78 -10.49
CA GLN A 320 5.19 -10.23 -10.47
C GLN A 320 3.75 -10.60 -10.86
N PHE A 321 2.77 -9.88 -10.34
CA PHE A 321 1.36 -10.20 -10.53
C PHE A 321 0.83 -9.78 -11.90
N SER A 322 1.19 -8.58 -12.38
CA SER A 322 0.73 -8.02 -13.66
C SER A 322 1.75 -7.03 -14.23
N PRO A 323 2.84 -7.51 -14.86
CA PRO A 323 3.99 -6.68 -15.27
C PRO A 323 3.62 -5.50 -16.18
N ALA A 324 2.63 -5.68 -17.04
CA ALA A 324 2.18 -4.62 -17.97
C ALA A 324 1.61 -3.39 -17.24
N HIS A 325 1.05 -3.57 -16.04
CA HIS A 325 0.40 -2.51 -15.26
C HIS A 325 1.34 -1.87 -14.22
N ALA A 326 2.56 -2.39 -14.03
CA ALA A 326 3.46 -1.93 -12.98
C ALA A 326 3.85 -0.44 -13.10
N LEU A 327 4.30 -0.02 -14.28
CA LEU A 327 4.67 1.38 -14.52
C LEU A 327 3.46 2.32 -14.56
N PRO A 328 2.34 2.00 -15.24
CA PRO A 328 1.13 2.81 -15.18
C PRO A 328 0.60 3.00 -13.76
N MET A 329 0.57 1.92 -12.95
CA MET A 329 0.14 1.98 -11.56
C MET A 329 1.05 2.86 -10.70
N MET A 330 2.37 2.69 -10.82
CA MET A 330 3.34 3.54 -10.14
C MET A 330 3.14 5.02 -10.51
N ALA A 331 3.03 5.33 -11.80
CA ALA A 331 2.84 6.69 -12.29
C ALA A 331 1.52 7.31 -11.77
N GLY A 332 0.41 6.57 -11.84
CA GLY A 332 -0.89 7.02 -11.37
C GLY A 332 -0.90 7.34 -9.88
N ARG A 333 -0.27 6.50 -9.06
CA ARG A 333 -0.16 6.71 -7.62
C ARG A 333 0.73 7.91 -7.27
N LEU A 334 1.86 8.08 -7.94
CA LEU A 334 2.74 9.25 -7.74
C LEU A 334 2.05 10.55 -8.16
N LEU A 335 1.31 10.55 -9.27
CA LEU A 335 0.49 11.70 -9.69
C LEU A 335 -0.61 12.01 -8.68
N SER A 336 -1.25 10.99 -8.13
CA SER A 336 -2.24 11.16 -7.04
C SER A 336 -1.59 11.73 -5.78
N GLY A 337 -0.38 11.31 -5.46
CA GLY A 337 0.42 11.87 -4.38
C GLY A 337 0.72 13.36 -4.59
N LEU A 338 1.14 13.74 -5.80
CA LEU A 338 1.34 15.16 -6.13
C LEU A 338 0.06 15.97 -6.01
N LEU A 339 -1.09 15.40 -6.42
CA LEU A 339 -2.39 16.05 -6.25
C LEU A 339 -2.72 16.27 -4.76
N ALA A 340 -2.47 15.27 -3.91
CA ALA A 340 -2.66 15.38 -2.47
C ALA A 340 -1.74 16.44 -1.84
N VAL A 341 -0.48 16.50 -2.26
CA VAL A 341 0.47 17.54 -1.84
C VAL A 341 -0.04 18.93 -2.20
N VAL A 342 -0.45 19.14 -3.46
CA VAL A 342 -0.97 20.43 -3.92
C VAL A 342 -2.22 20.85 -3.14
N LEU A 343 -3.13 19.91 -2.87
CA LEU A 343 -4.33 20.15 -2.09
C LEU A 343 -3.98 20.56 -0.64
N CYS A 344 -3.06 19.82 0.00
CA CYS A 344 -2.59 20.16 1.35
C CYS A 344 -1.96 21.54 1.42
N LEU A 345 -1.07 21.88 0.48
CA LEU A 345 -0.39 23.18 0.47
C LEU A 345 -1.35 24.35 0.29
N LYS A 346 -2.48 24.14 -0.43
CA LYS A 346 -3.51 25.17 -0.62
C LYS A 346 -4.46 25.32 0.57
N THR A 347 -4.70 24.25 1.32
CA THR A 347 -5.72 24.20 2.38
C THR A 347 -5.16 24.34 3.79
N THR A 348 -3.86 24.10 3.99
CA THR A 348 -3.20 24.29 5.29
C THR A 348 -2.53 25.66 5.35
N PRO A 349 -2.86 26.50 6.36
CA PRO A 349 -2.23 27.80 6.52
C PRO A 349 -0.71 27.65 6.68
N LYS A 350 0.01 28.66 6.21
CA LYS A 350 1.45 28.74 6.44
C LYS A 350 1.69 28.96 7.93
N THR A 351 2.64 28.26 8.50
CA THR A 351 3.15 28.57 9.85
C THR A 351 3.78 29.95 9.79
N THR A 352 3.21 30.90 10.54
CA THR A 352 3.76 32.26 10.75
C THR A 352 5.03 32.19 11.57
#